data_22779a93df1357a3038ba98804ad62fb
#
_entry.id   22779a93df1357a3038ba98804ad62fb
#
_cell.length_a   1.000
_cell.length_b   1.000
_cell.length_c   1.000
_cell.angle_alpha   90.00
_cell.angle_beta   90.00
_cell.angle_gamma   90.00
#
_symmetry.space_group_name_H-M   'P 1'
#
loop_
_entity.id
_entity.type
_entity.pdbx_description
1 polymer ?
#
loop_
_entity_poly.entity_id
_entity_poly.type
_entity_poly.pdbx_seq_one_letter_code
_entity_poly.pdbx_strand_id
1 'polypeptide(L)'
;MVSIVALGDATTQLVHGLGPDDCVRVKNALDFAAGAYGERTTAWGQGAFEFSLAVAGILALLRLDAETRMAGLLFELAIADPAQAEKLEDRFGKEVSDMVRGVHQLIRLRGLTAAQAPVGRGKNAAQEAMAQVETLRKMLLAMASDMRVVLIRLASCVTTLRHFAELKRFDEFTRNYGREVLDLYAPLANRLGVFQLKWELEDLSFRMMEPDTYKRIAKMLEEKRMLRESFVQSSIERLQRELAAAGIKAEVSGRPKHIYS
;
A
#
# COMPACT_ATOMS: atom_id res chain seq x y z
N MET A 1 18.00 -14.02 -5.17
CA MET A 1 18.03 -14.11 -6.66
C MET A 1 16.58 -14.35 -7.10
N VAL A 2 15.88 -13.32 -7.64
CA VAL A 2 14.49 -13.46 -8.14
C VAL A 2 14.56 -14.36 -9.38
N SER A 3 13.74 -15.41 -9.40
CA SER A 3 13.71 -16.35 -10.54
C SER A 3 13.20 -15.63 -11.79
N ILE A 4 13.79 -15.92 -12.96
CA ILE A 4 13.36 -15.36 -14.25
C ILE A 4 11.88 -15.63 -14.54
N VAL A 5 11.32 -16.74 -14.05
CA VAL A 5 9.89 -17.07 -14.16
C VAL A 5 9.04 -16.11 -13.33
N ALA A 6 9.46 -15.79 -12.10
CA ALA A 6 8.75 -14.84 -11.23
C ALA A 6 8.78 -13.40 -11.80
N LEU A 7 9.85 -13.01 -12.49
CA LEU A 7 9.95 -11.73 -13.19
C LEU A 7 8.98 -11.65 -14.40
N GLY A 8 8.82 -12.73 -15.15
CA GLY A 8 7.90 -12.79 -16.29
C GLY A 8 6.44 -12.57 -15.89
N ASP A 9 6.01 -13.23 -14.82
CA ASP A 9 4.66 -13.06 -14.25
C ASP A 9 4.46 -11.64 -13.68
N ALA A 10 5.45 -11.12 -12.97
CA ALA A 10 5.43 -9.75 -12.43
C ALA A 10 5.36 -8.70 -13.55
N THR A 11 6.15 -8.87 -14.62
CA THR A 11 6.11 -7.96 -15.78
C THR A 11 4.73 -7.92 -16.42
N THR A 12 4.11 -9.09 -16.62
CA THR A 12 2.76 -9.19 -17.19
C THR A 12 1.74 -8.45 -16.33
N GLN A 13 1.81 -8.61 -15.01
CA GLN A 13 0.95 -7.91 -14.07
C GLN A 13 1.17 -6.38 -14.10
N LEU A 14 2.44 -5.95 -14.13
CA LEU A 14 2.78 -4.53 -14.13
C LEU A 14 2.29 -3.78 -15.36
N VAL A 15 2.23 -4.41 -16.54
CA VAL A 15 1.78 -3.78 -17.77
C VAL A 15 0.32 -4.03 -18.09
N HIS A 16 -0.38 -4.82 -17.29
CA HIS A 16 -1.79 -5.15 -17.54
C HIS A 16 -2.66 -3.89 -17.65
N GLY A 17 -3.42 -3.79 -18.74
CA GLY A 17 -4.37 -2.68 -19.00
C GLY A 17 -3.71 -1.39 -19.49
N LEU A 18 -2.41 -1.39 -19.80
CA LEU A 18 -1.70 -0.26 -20.41
C LEU A 18 -1.68 -0.38 -21.95
N GLY A 19 -1.53 0.76 -22.61
CA GLY A 19 -1.26 0.81 -24.04
C GLY A 19 0.15 0.31 -24.40
N PRO A 20 0.42 0.02 -25.70
CA PRO A 20 1.70 -0.54 -26.14
C PRO A 20 2.91 0.31 -25.74
N ASP A 21 2.84 1.62 -25.91
CA ASP A 21 3.94 2.55 -25.58
C ASP A 21 4.21 2.58 -24.08
N ASP A 22 3.17 2.63 -23.27
CA ASP A 22 3.29 2.61 -21.82
C ASP A 22 3.81 1.27 -21.29
N CYS A 23 3.46 0.15 -21.94
CA CYS A 23 4.05 -1.15 -21.65
C CYS A 23 5.57 -1.14 -21.84
N VAL A 24 6.07 -0.51 -22.88
CA VAL A 24 7.53 -0.39 -23.13
C VAL A 24 8.17 0.50 -22.07
N ARG A 25 7.55 1.63 -21.71
CA ARG A 25 8.06 2.55 -20.69
C ARG A 25 8.17 1.89 -19.33
N VAL A 26 7.13 1.16 -18.89
CA VAL A 26 7.12 0.45 -17.61
C VAL A 26 8.15 -0.69 -17.58
N LYS A 27 8.33 -1.43 -18.68
CA LYS A 27 9.38 -2.45 -18.79
C LYS A 27 10.79 -1.85 -18.68
N ASN A 28 11.04 -0.74 -19.35
CA ASN A 28 12.32 -0.02 -19.25
C ASN A 28 12.59 0.46 -17.81
N ALA A 29 11.55 0.92 -17.09
CA ALA A 29 11.68 1.28 -15.68
C ALA A 29 11.96 0.08 -14.78
N LEU A 30 11.34 -1.07 -15.06
CA LEU A 30 11.59 -2.33 -14.34
C LEU A 30 13.04 -2.81 -14.52
N ASP A 31 13.53 -2.83 -15.78
CA ASP A 31 14.90 -3.24 -16.09
C ASP A 31 15.94 -2.31 -15.44
N PHE A 32 15.65 -1.01 -15.48
CA PHE A 32 16.49 -0.02 -14.80
C PHE A 32 16.49 -0.23 -13.28
N ALA A 33 15.33 -0.41 -12.67
CA ALA A 33 15.18 -0.65 -11.24
C ALA A 33 15.97 -1.90 -10.80
N ALA A 34 15.83 -3.00 -11.55
CA ALA A 34 16.55 -4.24 -11.28
C ALA A 34 18.08 -4.05 -11.23
N GLY A 35 18.64 -3.29 -12.17
CA GLY A 35 20.07 -2.96 -12.18
C GLY A 35 20.48 -1.94 -11.11
N ALA A 36 19.66 -0.91 -10.87
CA ALA A 36 20.00 0.19 -9.97
C ALA A 36 19.88 -0.17 -8.49
N TYR A 37 18.96 -1.06 -8.12
CA TYR A 37 18.84 -1.51 -6.73
C TYR A 37 19.95 -2.46 -6.31
N GLY A 38 20.39 -3.38 -7.19
CA GLY A 38 21.41 -4.38 -6.85
C GLY A 38 21.00 -5.18 -5.59
N GLU A 39 21.92 -5.30 -4.63
CA GLU A 39 21.69 -6.00 -3.35
C GLU A 39 21.20 -5.09 -2.22
N ARG A 40 20.73 -3.88 -2.53
CA ARG A 40 20.23 -2.93 -1.52
C ARG A 40 19.01 -3.47 -0.81
N THR A 41 18.91 -3.15 0.46
CA THR A 41 17.75 -3.47 1.29
C THR A 41 17.07 -2.21 1.80
N THR A 42 15.76 -2.30 2.04
CA THR A 42 15.01 -1.27 2.77
C THR A 42 15.49 -1.16 4.22
N ALA A 43 15.07 -0.12 4.91
CA ALA A 43 15.36 0.06 6.34
C ALA A 43 14.86 -1.12 7.23
N TRP A 44 14.02 -1.98 6.68
CA TRP A 44 13.43 -3.14 7.37
C TRP A 44 14.12 -4.46 7.03
N GLY A 45 15.12 -4.44 6.14
CA GLY A 45 15.86 -5.63 5.71
C GLY A 45 15.25 -6.41 4.55
N GLN A 46 14.16 -5.91 3.93
CA GLN A 46 13.61 -6.48 2.69
C GLN A 46 14.45 -6.01 1.50
N GLY A 47 14.66 -6.86 0.48
CA GLY A 47 15.28 -6.43 -0.76
C GLY A 47 14.55 -5.23 -1.38
N ALA A 48 15.29 -4.18 -1.71
CA ALA A 48 14.68 -2.92 -2.16
C ALA A 48 13.99 -3.08 -3.53
N PHE A 49 14.53 -3.93 -4.40
CA PHE A 49 13.90 -4.25 -5.68
C PHE A 49 12.58 -5.01 -5.50
N GLU A 50 12.57 -6.08 -4.69
CA GLU A 50 11.38 -6.88 -4.40
C GLU A 50 10.30 -6.03 -3.73
N PHE A 51 10.71 -5.14 -2.83
CA PHE A 51 9.80 -4.18 -2.18
C PHE A 51 9.14 -3.26 -3.20
N SER A 52 9.93 -2.60 -4.05
CA SER A 52 9.42 -1.64 -5.05
C SER A 52 8.58 -2.34 -6.12
N LEU A 53 8.95 -3.56 -6.49
CA LEU A 53 8.17 -4.40 -7.41
C LEU A 53 6.79 -4.75 -6.82
N ALA A 54 6.74 -5.12 -5.55
CA ALA A 54 5.48 -5.39 -4.86
C ALA A 54 4.60 -4.14 -4.75
N VAL A 55 5.19 -2.96 -4.45
CA VAL A 55 4.47 -1.68 -4.46
C VAL A 55 3.87 -1.40 -5.83
N ALA A 56 4.67 -1.48 -6.89
CA ALA A 56 4.20 -1.26 -8.27
C ALA A 56 3.12 -2.28 -8.69
N GLY A 57 3.23 -3.52 -8.24
CA GLY A 57 2.21 -4.55 -8.43
C GLY A 57 0.85 -4.18 -7.81
N ILE A 58 0.84 -3.62 -6.60
CA ILE A 58 -0.39 -3.10 -5.98
C ILE A 58 -0.97 -1.95 -6.81
N LEU A 59 -0.15 -1.02 -7.30
CA LEU A 59 -0.60 0.10 -8.13
C LEU A 59 -1.18 -0.38 -9.47
N ALA A 60 -0.62 -1.45 -10.04
CA ALA A 60 -1.14 -2.09 -11.25
C ALA A 60 -2.50 -2.77 -11.01
N LEU A 61 -2.68 -3.45 -9.87
CA LEU A 61 -3.97 -4.02 -9.46
C LEU A 61 -5.05 -2.94 -9.28
N LEU A 62 -4.67 -1.76 -8.83
CA LEU A 62 -5.55 -0.58 -8.74
C LEU A 62 -5.78 0.09 -10.11
N ARG A 63 -5.21 -0.44 -11.19
CA ARG A 63 -5.31 0.07 -12.57
C ARG A 63 -4.84 1.52 -12.72
N LEU A 64 -3.80 1.91 -11.99
CA LEU A 64 -3.21 3.23 -12.11
C LEU A 64 -2.37 3.35 -13.40
N ASP A 65 -2.09 4.59 -13.80
CA ASP A 65 -1.35 4.91 -15.01
C ASP A 65 0.12 4.42 -14.99
N ALA A 66 0.78 4.51 -16.13
CA ALA A 66 2.17 4.06 -16.29
C ALA A 66 3.14 4.86 -15.41
N GLU A 67 2.95 6.19 -15.33
CA GLU A 67 3.76 7.11 -14.54
C GLU A 67 3.74 6.72 -13.06
N THR A 68 2.56 6.41 -12.53
CA THR A 68 2.39 5.98 -11.13
C THR A 68 3.07 4.65 -10.86
N ARG A 69 2.95 3.68 -11.79
CA ARG A 69 3.62 2.38 -11.66
C ARG A 69 5.13 2.51 -11.73
N MET A 70 5.65 3.34 -12.65
CA MET A 70 7.09 3.67 -12.74
C MET A 70 7.59 4.36 -11.47
N ALA A 71 6.85 5.35 -10.95
CA ALA A 71 7.20 6.00 -9.68
C ALA A 71 7.21 4.99 -8.52
N GLY A 72 6.26 4.05 -8.48
CA GLY A 72 6.24 2.95 -7.51
C GLY A 72 7.41 1.99 -7.60
N LEU A 73 7.99 1.79 -8.80
CA LEU A 73 9.22 1.03 -9.00
C LEU A 73 10.47 1.78 -8.55
N LEU A 74 10.48 3.11 -8.60
CA LEU A 74 11.69 3.92 -8.55
C LEU A 74 11.87 4.75 -7.28
N PHE A 75 10.80 4.91 -6.45
CA PHE A 75 10.84 5.85 -5.32
C PHE A 75 11.86 5.48 -4.23
N GLU A 76 12.12 4.20 -4.03
CA GLU A 76 13.06 3.74 -3.00
C GLU A 76 14.51 4.10 -3.35
N LEU A 77 14.85 4.27 -4.64
CA LEU A 77 16.17 4.76 -5.07
C LEU A 77 16.44 6.17 -4.55
N ALA A 78 15.42 7.03 -4.56
CA ALA A 78 15.55 8.41 -4.09
C ALA A 78 15.56 8.52 -2.55
N ILE A 79 15.07 7.52 -1.82
CA ILE A 79 15.17 7.44 -0.35
C ILE A 79 16.61 7.19 0.05
N ALA A 80 17.29 6.28 -0.64
CA ALA A 80 18.68 5.96 -0.37
C ALA A 80 19.65 7.07 -0.83
N ASP A 81 19.34 7.75 -1.95
CA ASP A 81 20.13 8.82 -2.52
C ASP A 81 19.23 9.85 -3.22
N PRO A 82 18.94 11.02 -2.60
CA PRO A 82 18.08 12.05 -3.18
C PRO A 82 18.54 12.58 -4.55
N ALA A 83 19.85 12.53 -4.85
CA ALA A 83 20.38 12.93 -6.15
C ALA A 83 19.93 12.01 -7.30
N GLN A 84 19.48 10.81 -6.99
CA GLN A 84 18.91 9.92 -7.99
C GLN A 84 17.58 10.45 -8.55
N ALA A 85 16.79 11.19 -7.75
CA ALA A 85 15.52 11.75 -8.20
C ALA A 85 15.71 12.71 -9.39
N GLU A 86 16.81 13.48 -9.43
CA GLU A 86 17.13 14.37 -10.56
C GLU A 86 17.47 13.57 -11.83
N LYS A 87 18.25 12.49 -11.68
CA LYS A 87 18.60 11.61 -12.81
C LYS A 87 17.41 10.87 -13.37
N LEU A 88 16.37 10.62 -12.55
CA LEU A 88 15.12 10.00 -13.00
C LEU A 88 14.33 10.92 -13.93
N GLU A 89 14.44 12.24 -13.78
CA GLU A 89 13.75 13.21 -14.63
C GLU A 89 14.18 13.10 -16.11
N ASP A 90 15.48 13.03 -16.35
CA ASP A 90 16.04 12.92 -17.69
C ASP A 90 15.64 11.60 -18.38
N ARG A 91 15.43 10.55 -17.61
CA ARG A 91 15.19 9.21 -18.15
C ARG A 91 13.72 8.81 -18.23
N PHE A 92 12.92 9.19 -17.24
CA PHE A 92 11.52 8.77 -17.08
C PHE A 92 10.54 9.93 -17.12
N GLY A 93 11.03 11.15 -17.23
CA GLY A 93 10.25 12.38 -17.33
C GLY A 93 9.95 13.03 -15.99
N LYS A 94 9.56 14.30 -16.08
CA LYS A 94 9.29 15.17 -14.92
C LYS A 94 8.20 14.63 -14.00
N GLU A 95 7.13 14.08 -14.56
CA GLU A 95 5.97 13.59 -13.81
C GLU A 95 6.36 12.45 -12.85
N VAL A 96 7.13 11.47 -13.32
CA VAL A 96 7.65 10.37 -12.50
C VAL A 96 8.58 10.90 -11.41
N SER A 97 9.50 11.82 -11.77
CA SER A 97 10.44 12.43 -10.83
C SER A 97 9.71 13.24 -9.75
N ASP A 98 8.68 14.01 -10.10
CA ASP A 98 7.88 14.78 -9.15
C ASP A 98 7.14 13.87 -8.16
N MET A 99 6.55 12.76 -8.63
CA MET A 99 5.92 11.77 -7.75
C MET A 99 6.93 11.12 -6.81
N VAL A 100 8.11 10.73 -7.30
CA VAL A 100 9.18 10.15 -6.47
C VAL A 100 9.62 11.13 -5.38
N ARG A 101 9.84 12.42 -5.72
CA ARG A 101 10.14 13.47 -4.74
C ARG A 101 9.02 13.66 -3.73
N GLY A 102 7.76 13.63 -4.19
CA GLY A 102 6.58 13.74 -3.33
C GLY A 102 6.50 12.60 -2.31
N VAL A 103 6.70 11.35 -2.72
CA VAL A 103 6.72 10.19 -1.82
C VAL A 103 7.83 10.34 -0.77
N HIS A 104 9.03 10.77 -1.20
CA HIS A 104 10.16 11.01 -0.30
C HIS A 104 9.82 12.09 0.74
N GLN A 105 9.17 13.18 0.34
CA GLN A 105 8.73 14.23 1.27
C GLN A 105 7.73 13.70 2.30
N LEU A 106 6.74 12.89 1.88
CA LEU A 106 5.78 12.27 2.80
C LEU A 106 6.46 11.34 3.82
N ILE A 107 7.48 10.58 3.39
CA ILE A 107 8.22 9.69 4.29
C ILE A 107 9.05 10.48 5.31
N ARG A 108 9.68 11.57 4.90
CA ARG A 108 10.47 12.44 5.80
C ARG A 108 9.61 13.14 6.85
N LEU A 109 8.42 13.61 6.49
CA LEU A 109 7.48 14.22 7.43
C LEU A 109 7.10 13.29 8.57
N ARG A 110 6.96 12.00 8.29
CA ARG A 110 6.75 10.98 9.31
C ARG A 110 7.83 11.00 10.41
N GLY A 111 9.11 11.09 10.01
CA GLY A 111 10.22 11.12 10.98
C GLY A 111 10.17 12.32 11.93
N LEU A 112 9.70 13.46 11.47
CA LEU A 112 9.57 14.68 12.27
C LEU A 112 8.39 14.59 13.27
N THR A 113 7.31 13.92 12.89
CA THR A 113 6.07 13.83 13.70
C THR A 113 6.13 12.69 14.73
N ALA A 114 6.80 11.58 14.41
CA ALA A 114 7.05 10.52 15.37
C ALA A 114 7.95 10.97 16.55
N ALA A 115 8.85 11.93 16.30
CA ALA A 115 9.70 12.55 17.31
C ALA A 115 8.96 13.56 18.21
N GLN A 116 7.78 14.02 17.81
CA GLN A 116 6.96 15.01 18.53
C GLN A 116 5.72 14.42 19.19
N ALA A 117 5.62 13.08 19.32
CA ALA A 117 4.51 12.46 20.01
C ALA A 117 4.47 12.98 21.47
N PRO A 118 3.34 13.56 21.93
CA PRO A 118 3.29 14.14 23.27
C PRO A 118 3.36 13.06 24.33
N VAL A 119 4.37 13.16 25.19
CA VAL A 119 4.45 12.42 26.45
C VAL A 119 3.54 13.11 27.48
N GLY A 120 2.25 13.22 27.19
CA GLY A 120 1.26 13.84 28.06
C GLY A 120 0.46 12.79 28.84
N ARG A 121 0.58 12.82 30.18
CA ARG A 121 -0.23 12.02 31.13
C ARG A 121 -1.42 12.83 31.66
N GLY A 122 -2.26 13.42 30.80
CA GLY A 122 -3.42 14.21 31.23
C GLY A 122 -4.75 13.66 30.69
N LYS A 123 -5.88 14.03 31.33
CA LYS A 123 -7.24 13.63 30.89
C LYS A 123 -7.58 14.09 29.46
N ASN A 124 -6.86 15.05 28.90
CA ASN A 124 -7.05 15.59 27.53
C ASN A 124 -6.05 15.00 26.51
N ALA A 125 -5.09 14.17 26.94
CA ALA A 125 -4.03 13.66 26.07
C ALA A 125 -4.56 12.86 24.86
N ALA A 126 -5.64 12.11 25.03
CA ALA A 126 -6.28 11.37 23.93
C ALA A 126 -6.91 12.30 22.89
N GLN A 127 -7.52 13.40 23.34
CA GLN A 127 -8.17 14.39 22.47
C GLN A 127 -7.13 15.23 21.72
N GLU A 128 -6.04 15.59 22.38
CA GLU A 128 -4.89 16.27 21.76
C GLU A 128 -4.20 15.40 20.73
N ALA A 129 -3.99 14.11 21.03
CA ALA A 129 -3.43 13.15 20.08
C ALA A 129 -4.31 12.97 18.84
N MET A 130 -5.64 12.87 19.00
CA MET A 130 -6.58 12.82 17.87
C MET A 130 -6.54 14.10 17.02
N ALA A 131 -6.48 15.27 17.64
CA ALA A 131 -6.38 16.54 16.93
C ALA A 131 -5.07 16.67 16.15
N GLN A 132 -3.95 16.16 16.71
CA GLN A 132 -2.66 16.13 16.03
C GLN A 132 -2.68 15.18 14.82
N VAL A 133 -3.23 13.97 14.95
CA VAL A 133 -3.39 13.01 13.85
C VAL A 133 -4.25 13.62 12.72
N GLU A 134 -5.33 14.32 13.05
CA GLU A 134 -6.18 14.96 12.04
C GLU A 134 -5.47 16.14 11.36
N THR A 135 -4.68 16.90 12.10
CA THR A 135 -3.85 17.98 11.55
C THR A 135 -2.80 17.41 10.57
N LEU A 136 -2.14 16.30 10.96
CA LEU A 136 -1.19 15.60 10.10
C LEU A 136 -1.84 15.07 8.82
N ARG A 137 -3.03 14.48 8.91
CA ARG A 137 -3.78 14.04 7.73
C ARG A 137 -4.08 15.20 6.77
N LYS A 138 -4.51 16.35 7.31
CA LYS A 138 -4.77 17.54 6.50
C LYS A 138 -3.50 18.05 5.84
N MET A 139 -2.37 18.08 6.56
CA MET A 139 -1.08 18.47 6.02
C MET A 139 -0.62 17.52 4.91
N LEU A 140 -0.71 16.21 5.11
CA LEU A 140 -0.34 15.21 4.10
C LEU A 140 -1.17 15.37 2.82
N LEU A 141 -2.47 15.60 2.94
CA LEU A 141 -3.34 15.85 1.80
C LEU A 141 -3.05 17.19 1.11
N ALA A 142 -2.75 18.24 1.87
CA ALA A 142 -2.43 19.55 1.31
C ALA A 142 -1.05 19.59 0.64
N MET A 143 -0.09 18.80 1.11
CA MET A 143 1.25 18.71 0.54
C MET A 143 1.34 17.78 -0.66
N ALA A 144 0.44 16.82 -0.78
CA ALA A 144 0.33 16.00 -1.96
C ALA A 144 -0.44 16.78 -3.04
N SER A 145 0.28 17.57 -3.84
CA SER A 145 -0.26 18.20 -5.05
C SER A 145 -0.80 17.17 -6.05
N ASP A 146 -0.35 15.92 -5.93
CA ASP A 146 -0.78 14.77 -6.72
C ASP A 146 -1.19 13.62 -5.79
N MET A 147 -2.47 13.22 -5.90
CA MET A 147 -3.04 12.14 -5.09
C MET A 147 -2.37 10.78 -5.33
N ARG A 148 -1.72 10.59 -6.48
CA ARG A 148 -0.99 9.36 -6.82
C ARG A 148 0.20 9.15 -5.88
N VAL A 149 0.83 10.24 -5.40
CA VAL A 149 1.88 10.19 -4.36
C VAL A 149 1.39 9.52 -3.08
N VAL A 150 0.16 9.86 -2.66
CA VAL A 150 -0.46 9.22 -1.48
C VAL A 150 -0.74 7.74 -1.75
N LEU A 151 -1.22 7.39 -2.95
CA LEU A 151 -1.48 5.98 -3.32
C LEU A 151 -0.20 5.13 -3.31
N ILE A 152 0.91 5.65 -3.84
CA ILE A 152 2.22 4.99 -3.75
C ILE A 152 2.61 4.78 -2.28
N ARG A 153 2.41 5.79 -1.44
CA ARG A 153 2.70 5.68 -0.01
C ARG A 153 1.83 4.63 0.68
N LEU A 154 0.52 4.58 0.39
CA LEU A 154 -0.38 3.56 0.93
C LEU A 154 0.04 2.15 0.51
N ALA A 155 0.36 1.95 -0.77
CA ALA A 155 0.87 0.68 -1.29
C ALA A 155 2.18 0.27 -0.59
N SER A 156 3.09 1.22 -0.34
CA SER A 156 4.33 0.94 0.40
C SER A 156 4.07 0.54 1.86
N CYS A 157 3.06 1.12 2.52
CA CYS A 157 2.65 0.72 3.87
C CYS A 157 2.12 -0.72 3.91
N VAL A 158 1.26 -1.10 2.95
CA VAL A 158 0.76 -2.47 2.81
C VAL A 158 1.92 -3.46 2.63
N THR A 159 2.85 -3.16 1.71
CA THR A 159 4.01 -4.02 1.43
C THR A 159 4.89 -4.21 2.66
N THR A 160 5.15 -3.12 3.41
CA THR A 160 5.92 -3.18 4.67
C THR A 160 5.22 -4.06 5.71
N LEU A 161 3.91 -3.87 5.91
CA LEU A 161 3.15 -4.67 6.89
C LEU A 161 3.06 -6.15 6.49
N ARG A 162 2.92 -6.45 5.19
CA ARG A 162 2.98 -7.83 4.67
C ARG A 162 4.33 -8.48 5.01
N HIS A 163 5.42 -7.78 4.77
CA HIS A 163 6.76 -8.26 5.08
C HIS A 163 6.94 -8.57 6.57
N PHE A 164 6.49 -7.69 7.47
CA PHE A 164 6.52 -7.96 8.92
C PHE A 164 5.66 -9.16 9.29
N ALA A 165 4.50 -9.33 8.65
CA ALA A 165 3.61 -10.45 8.89
C ALA A 165 4.22 -11.79 8.44
N GLU A 166 4.92 -11.82 7.31
CA GLU A 166 5.64 -12.98 6.77
C GLU A 166 6.80 -13.39 7.69
N LEU A 167 7.59 -12.42 8.16
CA LEU A 167 8.67 -12.65 9.12
C LEU A 167 8.17 -12.99 10.52
N LYS A 168 6.86 -12.92 10.78
CA LYS A 168 6.25 -13.04 12.12
C LYS A 168 6.93 -12.11 13.14
N ARG A 169 7.32 -10.92 12.71
CA ARG A 169 7.98 -9.92 13.51
C ARG A 169 6.94 -9.09 14.25
N PHE A 170 6.78 -9.34 15.56
CA PHE A 170 5.78 -8.68 16.41
C PHE A 170 6.47 -8.00 17.61
N ASP A 171 7.43 -7.14 17.32
CA ASP A 171 8.17 -6.34 18.31
C ASP A 171 7.49 -4.97 18.54
N GLU A 172 8.06 -4.17 19.42
CA GLU A 172 7.57 -2.83 19.72
C GLU A 172 7.58 -1.91 18.50
N PHE A 173 8.61 -2.05 17.65
CA PHE A 173 8.73 -1.27 16.42
C PHE A 173 7.58 -1.55 15.45
N THR A 174 7.29 -2.83 15.16
CA THR A 174 6.21 -3.22 14.25
C THR A 174 4.84 -2.87 14.79
N ARG A 175 4.66 -2.92 16.13
CA ARG A 175 3.45 -2.48 16.80
C ARG A 175 3.22 -0.98 16.66
N ASN A 176 4.26 -0.16 16.85
CA ASN A 176 4.19 1.29 16.68
C ASN A 176 3.95 1.67 15.21
N TYR A 177 4.57 0.94 14.27
CA TYR A 177 4.30 1.11 12.84
C TYR A 177 2.85 0.78 12.49
N GLY A 178 2.32 -0.34 12.99
CA GLY A 178 0.92 -0.73 12.79
C GLY A 178 -0.06 0.31 13.32
N ARG A 179 0.21 0.86 14.51
CA ARG A 179 -0.60 1.95 15.09
C ARG A 179 -0.60 3.19 14.21
N GLU A 180 0.58 3.64 13.78
CA GLU A 180 0.70 4.78 12.87
C GLU A 180 -0.09 4.56 11.57
N VAL A 181 0.03 3.37 10.98
CA VAL A 181 -0.71 3.05 9.74
C VAL A 181 -2.22 3.05 9.99
N LEU A 182 -2.68 2.51 11.09
CA LEU A 182 -4.09 2.49 11.45
C LEU A 182 -4.66 3.90 11.70
N ASP A 183 -3.89 4.74 12.42
CA ASP A 183 -4.34 6.06 12.83
C ASP A 183 -4.26 7.10 11.69
N LEU A 184 -3.28 6.98 10.78
CA LEU A 184 -2.99 7.98 9.77
C LEU A 184 -3.36 7.51 8.35
N TYR A 185 -2.85 6.36 7.91
CA TYR A 185 -2.93 5.95 6.50
C TYR A 185 -4.23 5.21 6.13
N ALA A 186 -4.79 4.38 7.01
CA ALA A 186 -6.05 3.70 6.73
C ALA A 186 -7.23 4.68 6.56
N PRO A 187 -7.38 5.76 7.38
CA PRO A 187 -8.37 6.80 7.13
C PRO A 187 -8.12 7.60 5.85
N LEU A 188 -6.86 7.79 5.41
CA LEU A 188 -6.56 8.40 4.12
C LEU A 188 -7.05 7.52 2.96
N ALA A 189 -6.79 6.21 3.01
CA ALA A 189 -7.30 5.26 2.02
C ALA A 189 -8.83 5.29 1.95
N ASN A 190 -9.51 5.42 3.09
CA ASN A 190 -10.96 5.57 3.15
C ASN A 190 -11.46 6.84 2.46
N ARG A 191 -10.82 8.00 2.70
CA ARG A 191 -11.17 9.29 2.07
C ARG A 191 -10.95 9.28 0.57
N LEU A 192 -9.91 8.55 0.10
CA LEU A 192 -9.62 8.38 -1.32
C LEU A 192 -10.53 7.35 -2.00
N GLY A 193 -11.39 6.66 -1.25
CA GLY A 193 -12.27 5.61 -1.78
C GLY A 193 -11.54 4.31 -2.16
N VAL A 194 -10.26 4.15 -1.79
CA VAL A 194 -9.47 2.97 -2.09
C VAL A 194 -9.67 1.93 -0.99
N PHE A 195 -10.88 1.39 -0.94
CA PHE A 195 -11.32 0.49 0.13
C PHE A 195 -10.49 -0.78 0.22
N GLN A 196 -9.95 -1.28 -0.89
CA GLN A 196 -9.08 -2.46 -0.90
C GLN A 196 -7.83 -2.23 -0.04
N LEU A 197 -7.14 -1.09 -0.23
CA LEU A 197 -5.99 -0.73 0.60
C LEU A 197 -6.40 -0.45 2.05
N LYS A 198 -7.52 0.26 2.25
CA LYS A 198 -8.03 0.56 3.59
C LYS A 198 -8.18 -0.72 4.42
N TRP A 199 -8.90 -1.70 3.90
CA TRP A 199 -9.17 -2.94 4.65
C TRP A 199 -7.90 -3.72 4.95
N GLU A 200 -6.97 -3.77 4.01
CA GLU A 200 -5.72 -4.47 4.21
C GLU A 200 -4.80 -3.76 5.20
N LEU A 201 -4.74 -2.42 5.14
CA LEU A 201 -4.01 -1.61 6.12
C LEU A 201 -4.56 -1.83 7.53
N GLU A 202 -5.88 -1.81 7.70
CA GLU A 202 -6.55 -2.04 8.98
C GLU A 202 -6.26 -3.46 9.52
N ASP A 203 -6.42 -4.49 8.69
CA ASP A 203 -6.25 -5.89 9.09
C ASP A 203 -4.83 -6.22 9.47
N LEU A 204 -3.86 -5.83 8.63
CA LEU A 204 -2.44 -6.03 8.90
C LEU A 204 -1.96 -5.21 10.11
N SER A 205 -2.41 -3.97 10.27
CA SER A 205 -2.10 -3.14 11.43
C SER A 205 -2.60 -3.79 12.72
N PHE A 206 -3.83 -4.28 12.72
CA PHE A 206 -4.38 -5.00 13.87
C PHE A 206 -3.56 -6.26 14.20
N ARG A 207 -3.14 -7.00 13.16
CA ARG A 207 -2.27 -8.16 13.32
C ARG A 207 -0.92 -7.81 13.96
N MET A 208 -0.35 -6.63 13.65
CA MET A 208 0.90 -6.16 14.27
C MET A 208 0.69 -5.72 15.73
N MET A 209 -0.43 -5.04 16.00
CA MET A 209 -0.72 -4.48 17.33
C MET A 209 -1.14 -5.54 18.33
N GLU A 210 -1.97 -6.49 17.91
CA GLU A 210 -2.64 -7.49 18.76
C GLU A 210 -2.51 -8.91 18.17
N PRO A 211 -1.28 -9.44 18.00
CA PRO A 211 -1.05 -10.69 17.26
C PRO A 211 -1.75 -11.90 17.86
N ASP A 212 -1.85 -11.99 19.18
CA ASP A 212 -2.50 -13.12 19.85
C ASP A 212 -4.03 -13.05 19.74
N THR A 213 -4.59 -11.85 19.87
CA THR A 213 -6.02 -11.60 19.63
C THR A 213 -6.37 -11.90 18.19
N TYR A 214 -5.55 -11.43 17.22
CA TYR A 214 -5.72 -11.70 15.82
C TYR A 214 -5.74 -13.20 15.53
N LYS A 215 -4.76 -13.98 16.04
CA LYS A 215 -4.69 -15.44 15.86
C LYS A 215 -5.91 -16.16 16.43
N ARG A 216 -6.38 -15.74 17.62
CA ARG A 216 -7.57 -16.32 18.25
C ARG A 216 -8.81 -16.10 17.40
N ILE A 217 -9.02 -14.87 16.89
CA ILE A 217 -10.17 -14.55 16.03
C ILE A 217 -10.03 -15.30 14.69
N ALA A 218 -8.84 -15.33 14.08
CA ALA A 218 -8.58 -16.05 12.84
C ALA A 218 -8.95 -17.54 12.95
N LYS A 219 -8.58 -18.20 14.06
CA LYS A 219 -8.94 -19.60 14.32
C LYS A 219 -10.45 -19.80 14.42
N MET A 220 -11.15 -18.95 15.16
CA MET A 220 -12.63 -19.02 15.27
C MET A 220 -13.33 -18.77 13.92
N LEU A 221 -12.73 -17.94 13.06
CA LEU A 221 -13.26 -17.65 11.74
C LEU A 221 -12.95 -18.76 10.73
N GLU A 222 -11.83 -19.46 10.85
CA GLU A 222 -11.46 -20.57 9.97
C GLU A 222 -12.46 -21.72 10.06
N GLU A 223 -12.95 -22.04 11.24
CA GLU A 223 -13.97 -23.06 11.48
C GLU A 223 -15.27 -22.81 10.67
N LYS A 224 -15.57 -21.56 10.33
CA LYS A 224 -16.75 -21.15 9.56
C LYS A 224 -16.43 -20.64 8.16
N ARG A 225 -15.22 -20.81 7.68
CA ARG A 225 -14.76 -20.24 6.41
C ARG A 225 -15.58 -20.71 5.22
N MET A 226 -15.76 -22.02 5.09
CA MET A 226 -16.51 -22.62 4.00
C MET A 226 -17.96 -22.13 3.93
N LEU A 227 -18.61 -21.99 5.09
CA LEU A 227 -20.00 -21.47 5.15
C LEU A 227 -20.08 -20.01 4.71
N ARG A 228 -19.09 -19.18 5.06
CA ARG A 228 -19.07 -17.76 4.66
C ARG A 228 -18.76 -17.59 3.17
N GLU A 229 -17.82 -18.36 2.63
CA GLU A 229 -17.47 -18.34 1.20
C GLU A 229 -18.68 -18.79 0.36
N SER A 230 -19.34 -19.88 0.76
CA SER A 230 -20.56 -20.36 0.11
C SER A 230 -21.71 -19.33 0.17
N PHE A 231 -21.89 -18.66 1.31
CA PHE A 231 -22.90 -17.60 1.46
C PHE A 231 -22.63 -16.40 0.55
N VAL A 232 -21.37 -15.94 0.47
CA VAL A 232 -20.98 -14.84 -0.41
C VAL A 232 -21.24 -15.22 -1.87
N GLN A 233 -20.83 -16.43 -2.29
CA GLN A 233 -20.99 -16.89 -3.65
C GLN A 233 -22.48 -17.00 -4.05
N SER A 234 -23.30 -17.60 -3.20
CA SER A 234 -24.75 -17.71 -3.47
C SER A 234 -25.45 -16.34 -3.51
N SER A 235 -24.96 -15.37 -2.71
CA SER A 235 -25.48 -14.01 -2.72
C SER A 235 -25.13 -13.28 -4.02
N ILE A 236 -23.87 -13.44 -4.53
CA ILE A 236 -23.45 -12.91 -5.82
C ILE A 236 -24.33 -13.45 -6.95
N GLU A 237 -24.49 -14.76 -7.01
CA GLU A 237 -25.28 -15.41 -8.06
C GLU A 237 -26.75 -14.99 -8.04
N ARG A 238 -27.32 -14.81 -6.85
CA ARG A 238 -28.70 -14.31 -6.70
C ARG A 238 -28.82 -12.88 -7.21
N LEU A 239 -27.90 -11.96 -6.80
CA LEU A 239 -27.92 -10.57 -7.24
C LEU A 239 -27.71 -10.45 -8.75
N GLN A 240 -26.79 -11.22 -9.33
CA GLN A 240 -26.56 -11.25 -10.79
C GLN A 240 -27.83 -11.66 -11.55
N ARG A 241 -28.56 -12.68 -11.07
CA ARG A 241 -29.83 -13.12 -11.69
C ARG A 241 -30.90 -12.02 -11.60
N GLU A 242 -31.05 -11.40 -10.45
CA GLU A 242 -32.06 -10.34 -10.26
C GLU A 242 -31.76 -9.10 -11.10
N LEU A 243 -30.48 -8.69 -11.20
CA LEU A 243 -30.05 -7.57 -12.04
C LEU A 243 -30.24 -7.88 -13.53
N ALA A 244 -29.90 -9.08 -13.98
CA ALA A 244 -30.14 -9.52 -15.35
C ALA A 244 -31.63 -9.54 -15.69
N ALA A 245 -32.50 -10.02 -14.79
CA ALA A 245 -33.94 -9.99 -14.97
C ALA A 245 -34.53 -8.57 -15.07
N ALA A 246 -33.91 -7.62 -14.36
CA ALA A 246 -34.25 -6.19 -14.44
C ALA A 246 -33.63 -5.46 -15.64
N GLY A 247 -32.87 -6.15 -16.51
CA GLY A 247 -32.18 -5.54 -17.67
C GLY A 247 -30.98 -4.67 -17.30
N ILE A 248 -30.49 -4.77 -16.06
CA ILE A 248 -29.37 -3.96 -15.55
C ILE A 248 -28.06 -4.70 -15.77
N LYS A 249 -27.15 -4.11 -16.54
CA LYS A 249 -25.76 -4.60 -16.70
C LYS A 249 -24.91 -4.07 -15.55
N ALA A 250 -24.54 -4.96 -14.61
CA ALA A 250 -23.68 -4.63 -13.49
C ALA A 250 -22.71 -5.78 -13.19
N GLU A 251 -21.50 -5.43 -12.76
CA GLU A 251 -20.55 -6.38 -12.18
C GLU A 251 -20.85 -6.49 -10.68
N VAL A 252 -21.10 -7.71 -10.21
CA VAL A 252 -21.37 -8.00 -8.80
C VAL A 252 -20.15 -8.71 -8.23
N SER A 253 -19.54 -8.12 -7.22
CA SER A 253 -18.44 -8.71 -6.45
C SER A 253 -18.78 -8.75 -4.96
N GLY A 254 -18.21 -9.71 -4.26
CA GLY A 254 -18.40 -9.84 -2.83
C GLY A 254 -17.17 -10.45 -2.17
N ARG A 255 -16.96 -10.15 -0.89
CA ARG A 255 -15.91 -10.73 -0.07
C ARG A 255 -16.38 -10.96 1.36
N PRO A 256 -15.81 -11.93 2.08
CA PRO A 256 -15.93 -11.99 3.52
C PRO A 256 -15.33 -10.73 4.16
N LYS A 257 -15.88 -10.27 5.27
CA LYS A 257 -15.27 -9.18 6.06
C LYS A 257 -13.90 -9.59 6.60
N HIS A 258 -12.99 -8.65 6.64
CA HIS A 258 -11.71 -8.81 7.33
C HIS A 258 -11.90 -8.89 8.86
N ILE A 259 -10.87 -9.36 9.58
CA ILE A 259 -10.93 -9.56 11.03
C ILE A 259 -11.17 -8.23 11.75
N TYR A 260 -10.57 -7.15 11.26
CA TYR A 260 -10.70 -5.83 11.87
C TYR A 260 -12.03 -5.12 11.52
N SER A 261 -12.74 -5.52 10.46
CA SER A 261 -13.93 -4.80 9.96
C SER A 261 -15.18 -5.00 10.82
#